data_6294ae95af57f81774a49b494a51e050
#
_entry.id   6294ae95af57f81774a49b494a51e050
#
_cell.length_a   1.000
_cell.length_b   1.000
_cell.length_c   1.000
_cell.angle_alpha   90.00
_cell.angle_beta   90.00
_cell.angle_gamma   90.00
#
_symmetry.space_group_name_H-M   'P 1'
#
loop_
_entity.id
_entity.type
_entity.pdbx_description
1 polymer ?
#
loop_
_entity_poly.entity_id
_entity_poly.type
_entity_poly.pdbx_seq_one_letter_code
_entity_poly.pdbx_strand_id
1 'polypeptide(L)'
;MRTSAVLFLSTLLIPTLPVIGQEKGGADSGVYKVEFNLHDGSDAAAKTGRRYTIMIEANDKGIFRVGQKVPYATGSFQSGAGAGVTPLTQFNYAEIGVNIDCRINEFNGKVRVKATLDLSTIVQPDKITVPFPTNPIIGQLRIEVNALVNPGKTTLVASIDDPVTLRKFDVEATVTKIN
;
A
#
# COMPACT_ATOMS: atom_id res chain seq x y z
N MET A 1 -22.17 89.53 17.37
CA MET A 1 -22.56 88.16 17.73
C MET A 1 -21.57 87.18 17.12
N ARG A 2 -20.72 86.55 17.95
CA ARG A 2 -19.67 85.61 17.48
C ARG A 2 -20.15 84.22 17.89
N THR A 3 -20.39 83.37 16.86
CA THR A 3 -20.75 81.96 17.06
C THR A 3 -19.50 81.13 16.92
N SER A 4 -19.02 80.54 18.01
CA SER A 4 -17.92 79.59 18.06
C SER A 4 -18.41 78.17 17.67
N ALA A 5 -17.91 77.60 16.63
CA ALA A 5 -18.10 76.15 16.25
C ALA A 5 -17.12 75.31 17.03
N VAL A 6 -17.63 74.43 17.84
CA VAL A 6 -16.82 73.38 18.55
C VAL A 6 -16.77 72.15 17.68
N LEU A 7 -15.55 71.81 17.24
CA LEU A 7 -15.28 70.62 16.45
C LEU A 7 -15.03 69.43 17.40
N PHE A 8 -15.95 68.45 17.44
CA PHE A 8 -15.73 67.23 18.17
C PHE A 8 -14.96 66.21 17.31
N LEU A 9 -13.70 65.97 17.72
CA LEU A 9 -12.84 64.93 17.10
C LEU A 9 -13.10 63.63 17.82
N SER A 10 -13.91 62.74 17.23
CA SER A 10 -14.13 61.38 17.75
C SER A 10 -12.98 60.45 17.33
N THR A 11 -12.11 60.11 18.25
CA THR A 11 -11.08 59.06 18.08
C THR A 11 -11.73 57.69 18.09
N LEU A 12 -11.72 57.03 16.94
CA LEU A 12 -12.17 55.64 16.78
C LEU A 12 -11.07 54.69 17.31
N LEU A 13 -11.31 54.12 18.50
CA LEU A 13 -10.43 53.11 19.10
C LEU A 13 -10.73 51.73 18.44
N ILE A 14 -9.86 51.25 17.54
CA ILE A 14 -9.98 49.93 16.96
C ILE A 14 -9.36 48.92 17.93
N PRO A 15 -10.12 47.98 18.50
CA PRO A 15 -9.53 46.92 19.31
C PRO A 15 -8.73 45.94 18.39
N THR A 16 -7.44 45.88 18.57
CA THR A 16 -6.60 44.82 17.97
C THR A 16 -6.86 43.52 18.73
N LEU A 17 -7.62 42.63 18.12
CA LEU A 17 -7.75 41.25 18.61
C LEU A 17 -6.40 40.54 18.48
N PRO A 18 -5.88 39.87 19.53
CA PRO A 18 -4.71 39.03 19.38
C PRO A 18 -5.04 37.88 18.44
N VAL A 19 -4.36 37.80 17.32
CA VAL A 19 -4.32 36.58 16.49
C VAL A 19 -3.63 35.54 17.34
N ILE A 20 -4.41 34.67 17.98
CA ILE A 20 -3.90 33.44 18.57
C ILE A 20 -3.47 32.59 17.38
N GLY A 21 -2.19 32.64 17.05
CA GLY A 21 -1.56 31.68 16.16
C GLY A 21 -1.84 30.30 16.77
N GLN A 22 -2.63 29.49 16.07
CA GLN A 22 -2.66 28.06 16.36
C GLN A 22 -1.23 27.56 16.08
N GLU A 23 -0.43 27.46 17.13
CA GLU A 23 0.71 26.56 17.11
C GLU A 23 0.12 25.19 16.76
N LYS A 24 0.37 24.77 15.51
CA LYS A 24 0.21 23.40 15.09
C LYS A 24 1.16 22.62 15.99
N GLY A 25 0.63 22.12 17.12
CA GLY A 25 1.40 21.32 18.05
C GLY A 25 2.17 20.31 17.24
N GLY A 26 3.48 20.41 17.27
CA GLY A 26 4.36 19.47 16.62
C GLY A 26 4.01 18.10 17.16
N ALA A 27 3.19 17.36 16.41
CA ALA A 27 3.01 15.96 16.67
C ALA A 27 4.42 15.39 16.64
N ASP A 28 4.84 14.82 17.77
CA ASP A 28 6.10 14.08 17.88
C ASP A 28 6.18 13.13 16.69
N SER A 29 6.91 13.54 15.65
CA SER A 29 6.95 12.84 14.36
C SER A 29 7.87 11.64 14.49
N GLY A 30 7.47 10.67 15.31
CA GLY A 30 8.17 9.43 15.44
C GLY A 30 8.16 8.65 14.13
N VAL A 31 9.26 8.00 13.83
CA VAL A 31 9.33 7.06 12.72
C VAL A 31 8.92 5.68 13.23
N TYR A 32 8.10 5.01 12.45
CA TYR A 32 7.65 3.66 12.72
C TYR A 32 8.20 2.68 11.70
N LYS A 33 8.73 1.58 12.21
CA LYS A 33 9.01 0.38 11.42
C LYS A 33 7.73 -0.47 11.40
N VAL A 34 7.17 -0.70 10.23
CA VAL A 34 6.03 -1.58 9.99
C VAL A 34 6.54 -2.84 9.29
N GLU A 35 6.34 -3.98 9.90
CA GLU A 35 6.71 -5.29 9.37
C GLU A 35 5.45 -6.10 9.10
N PHE A 36 5.25 -6.50 7.86
CA PHE A 36 4.24 -7.47 7.46
C PHE A 36 4.89 -8.83 7.27
N ASN A 37 4.35 -9.85 7.92
CA ASN A 37 4.76 -11.22 7.74
C ASN A 37 3.59 -12.01 7.15
N LEU A 38 3.80 -12.53 5.93
CA LEU A 38 2.82 -13.34 5.21
C LEU A 38 3.30 -14.78 5.26
N HIS A 39 2.52 -15.67 5.82
CA HIS A 39 2.84 -17.10 5.89
C HIS A 39 1.64 -17.97 5.53
N ASP A 40 1.94 -19.18 5.12
CA ASP A 40 0.93 -20.18 4.87
C ASP A 40 0.36 -20.68 6.20
N GLY A 41 -0.89 -20.31 6.47
CA GLY A 41 -1.57 -20.67 7.72
C GLY A 41 -1.97 -22.14 7.80
N SER A 42 -1.87 -22.90 6.70
CA SER A 42 -2.15 -24.34 6.67
C SER A 42 -1.01 -25.17 7.27
N ASP A 43 0.20 -24.63 7.33
CA ASP A 43 1.38 -25.26 7.91
C ASP A 43 1.84 -24.52 9.17
N ALA A 44 1.36 -24.94 10.32
CA ALA A 44 1.74 -24.38 11.61
C ALA A 44 3.24 -24.53 11.95
N ALA A 45 3.98 -25.39 11.23
CA ALA A 45 5.41 -25.60 11.36
C ALA A 45 6.22 -24.70 10.40
N ALA A 46 5.61 -24.20 9.32
CA ALA A 46 6.27 -23.35 8.35
C ALA A 46 6.42 -21.91 8.87
N LYS A 47 7.42 -21.67 9.71
CA LYS A 47 7.85 -20.32 10.11
C LYS A 47 8.46 -19.50 8.97
N THR A 48 8.46 -19.99 7.75
CA THR A 48 9.00 -19.37 6.54
C THR A 48 7.96 -18.46 5.89
N GLY A 49 7.62 -17.39 6.59
CA GLY A 49 6.82 -16.32 5.99
C GLY A 49 7.67 -15.38 5.12
N ARG A 50 7.03 -14.72 4.16
CA ARG A 50 7.63 -13.59 3.45
C ARG A 50 7.47 -12.35 4.31
N ARG A 51 8.60 -11.74 4.67
CA ARG A 51 8.61 -10.53 5.49
C ARG A 51 8.87 -9.31 4.63
N TYR A 52 8.05 -8.29 4.82
CA TYR A 52 8.17 -6.98 4.19
C TYR A 52 8.27 -5.92 5.27
N THR A 53 9.28 -5.06 5.18
CA THR A 53 9.53 -4.02 6.17
C THR A 53 9.52 -2.67 5.49
N ILE A 54 8.77 -1.72 6.06
CA ILE A 54 8.69 -0.34 5.60
C ILE A 54 8.84 0.61 6.79
N MET A 55 9.55 1.72 6.56
CA MET A 55 9.65 2.83 7.51
C MET A 55 8.67 3.92 7.11
N ILE A 56 7.88 4.39 8.08
CA ILE A 56 6.84 5.39 7.83
C ILE A 56 6.86 6.40 8.97
N GLU A 57 6.80 7.69 8.65
CA GLU A 57 6.60 8.74 9.66
C GLU A 57 5.19 8.67 10.25
N ALA A 58 5.06 9.10 11.50
CA ALA A 58 3.77 9.14 12.17
C ALA A 58 2.75 9.94 11.33
N ASN A 59 1.55 9.39 11.18
CA ASN A 59 0.43 9.97 10.43
C ASN A 59 0.67 10.12 8.91
N ASP A 60 1.66 9.42 8.35
CA ASP A 60 1.99 9.46 6.93
C ASP A 60 1.74 8.12 6.24
N LYS A 61 2.04 8.09 4.94
CA LYS A 61 1.88 6.97 4.02
C LYS A 61 3.24 6.49 3.52
N GLY A 62 3.46 5.18 3.57
CA GLY A 62 4.58 4.51 2.94
C GLY A 62 4.14 3.63 1.78
N ILE A 63 4.98 3.53 0.76
CA ILE A 63 4.76 2.67 -0.41
C ILE A 63 5.99 1.79 -0.59
N PHE A 64 5.74 0.50 -0.75
CA PHE A 64 6.76 -0.50 -1.04
C PHE A 64 6.36 -1.29 -2.29
N ARG A 65 7.27 -1.36 -3.27
CA ARG A 65 7.04 -2.10 -4.52
C ARG A 65 8.26 -2.91 -4.88
N VAL A 66 8.07 -4.20 -5.07
CA VAL A 66 9.07 -5.13 -5.59
C VAL A 66 8.40 -6.04 -6.58
N GLY A 67 8.94 -6.09 -7.79
CA GLY A 67 8.36 -6.92 -8.84
C GLY A 67 9.27 -7.06 -10.04
N GLN A 68 8.81 -7.86 -10.99
CA GLN A 68 9.44 -8.05 -12.28
C GLN A 68 8.38 -8.01 -13.38
N LYS A 69 8.82 -7.69 -14.60
CA LYS A 69 7.96 -7.71 -15.78
C LYS A 69 8.12 -9.04 -16.50
N VAL A 70 7.00 -9.70 -16.75
CA VAL A 70 6.95 -10.96 -17.47
C VAL A 70 6.31 -10.75 -18.82
N PRO A 71 7.01 -11.04 -19.93
CA PRO A 71 6.43 -10.92 -21.26
C PRO A 71 5.38 -12.02 -21.49
N TYR A 72 4.29 -11.66 -22.14
CA TYR A 72 3.28 -12.61 -22.63
C TYR A 72 2.86 -12.24 -24.05
N ALA A 73 2.60 -13.26 -24.87
CA ALA A 73 2.20 -13.06 -26.25
C ALA A 73 0.72 -12.63 -26.33
N THR A 74 0.45 -11.54 -27.03
CA THR A 74 -0.91 -11.01 -27.23
C THR A 74 -1.51 -11.33 -28.58
N GLY A 75 -0.70 -11.72 -29.54
CA GLY A 75 -1.14 -12.13 -30.86
C GLY A 75 0.04 -12.56 -31.73
N SER A 76 -0.21 -13.44 -32.68
CA SER A 76 0.68 -13.73 -33.78
C SER A 76 -0.06 -13.42 -35.08
N PHE A 77 0.47 -12.49 -35.85
CA PHE A 77 -0.10 -12.18 -37.17
C PHE A 77 0.66 -12.96 -38.24
N GLN A 78 -0.08 -13.77 -38.98
CA GLN A 78 0.40 -14.39 -40.19
C GLN A 78 -0.11 -13.56 -41.36
N SER A 79 0.71 -12.73 -41.96
CA SER A 79 0.32 -11.98 -43.15
C SER A 79 0.77 -12.73 -44.39
N GLY A 80 -0.24 -13.26 -45.13
CA GLY A 80 -0.07 -13.80 -46.49
C GLY A 80 0.15 -15.30 -46.56
N ALA A 81 -0.60 -15.94 -47.49
CA ALA A 81 -0.38 -17.33 -47.86
C ALA A 81 0.80 -17.44 -48.86
N GLY A 82 2.03 -17.42 -48.33
CA GLY A 82 3.24 -17.62 -49.13
C GLY A 82 4.31 -18.33 -48.33
N ALA A 83 5.02 -19.26 -48.94
CA ALA A 83 6.17 -19.94 -48.31
C ALA A 83 7.25 -18.87 -47.98
N GLY A 84 7.48 -18.60 -46.69
CA GLY A 84 8.50 -17.66 -46.21
C GLY A 84 8.05 -16.55 -45.29
N VAL A 85 6.80 -16.52 -44.87
CA VAL A 85 6.31 -15.51 -43.94
C VAL A 85 6.64 -15.91 -42.51
N THR A 86 7.48 -15.10 -41.84
CA THR A 86 7.78 -15.28 -40.43
C THR A 86 6.63 -14.70 -39.59
N PRO A 87 6.03 -15.48 -38.69
CA PRO A 87 4.97 -14.93 -37.82
C PRO A 87 5.56 -13.85 -36.92
N LEU A 88 4.92 -12.68 -36.92
CA LEU A 88 5.27 -11.58 -36.02
C LEU A 88 4.49 -11.78 -34.71
N THR A 89 5.20 -12.09 -33.63
CA THR A 89 4.59 -12.23 -32.30
C THR A 89 4.68 -10.89 -31.56
N GLN A 90 3.56 -10.38 -31.16
CA GLN A 90 3.49 -9.17 -30.31
C GLN A 90 3.51 -9.58 -28.83
N PHE A 91 4.33 -8.90 -28.05
CA PHE A 91 4.44 -9.13 -26.61
C PHE A 91 3.93 -7.92 -25.82
N ASN A 92 3.20 -8.20 -24.76
CA ASN A 92 2.92 -7.28 -23.68
C ASN A 92 3.62 -7.76 -22.41
N TYR A 93 3.69 -6.91 -21.40
CA TYR A 93 4.35 -7.21 -20.15
C TYR A 93 3.35 -7.12 -19.00
N ALA A 94 3.31 -8.15 -18.17
CA ALA A 94 2.61 -8.13 -16.89
C ALA A 94 3.59 -7.87 -15.76
N GLU A 95 3.21 -7.03 -14.83
CA GLU A 95 3.98 -6.82 -13.60
C GLU A 95 3.54 -7.85 -12.56
N ILE A 96 4.51 -8.62 -12.06
CA ILE A 96 4.30 -9.58 -10.97
C ILE A 96 5.20 -9.24 -9.80
N GLY A 97 4.70 -9.46 -8.59
CA GLY A 97 5.46 -9.18 -7.37
C GLY A 97 4.57 -8.72 -6.22
N VAL A 98 5.08 -7.81 -5.42
CA VAL A 98 4.42 -7.30 -4.23
C VAL A 98 4.35 -5.78 -4.28
N ASN A 99 3.17 -5.25 -4.05
CA ASN A 99 2.93 -3.84 -3.85
C ASN A 99 2.22 -3.66 -2.50
N ILE A 100 2.79 -2.86 -1.62
CA ILE A 100 2.23 -2.54 -0.32
C ILE A 100 2.07 -1.03 -0.20
N ASP A 101 0.84 -0.59 -0.07
CA ASP A 101 0.47 0.77 0.32
C ASP A 101 0.08 0.74 1.78
N CYS A 102 0.80 1.44 2.65
CA CYS A 102 0.53 1.45 4.08
C CYS A 102 0.45 2.88 4.61
N ARG A 103 -0.58 3.15 5.41
CA ARG A 103 -0.72 4.37 6.19
C ARG A 103 -0.84 4.03 7.66
N ILE A 104 -0.15 4.79 8.49
CA ILE A 104 -0.23 4.65 9.94
C ILE A 104 -0.76 5.94 10.57
N ASN A 105 -1.53 5.78 11.65
CA ASN A 105 -1.98 6.89 12.48
C ASN A 105 -1.89 6.50 13.95
N GLU A 106 -1.29 7.35 14.76
CA GLU A 106 -1.31 7.19 16.21
C GLU A 106 -2.70 7.44 16.77
N PHE A 107 -3.14 6.59 17.70
CA PHE A 107 -4.43 6.71 18.35
C PHE A 107 -4.37 6.13 19.76
N ASN A 108 -4.41 6.98 20.78
CA ASN A 108 -4.47 6.59 22.21
C ASN A 108 -3.40 5.54 22.60
N GLY A 109 -2.14 5.76 22.23
CA GLY A 109 -1.04 4.85 22.54
C GLY A 109 -0.99 3.57 21.70
N LYS A 110 -1.91 3.43 20.75
CA LYS A 110 -1.93 2.38 19.72
C LYS A 110 -1.66 2.96 18.36
N VAL A 111 -1.39 2.11 17.38
CA VAL A 111 -1.19 2.52 15.98
C VAL A 111 -2.28 1.89 15.12
N ARG A 112 -3.03 2.73 14.42
CA ARG A 112 -3.93 2.28 13.37
C ARG A 112 -3.13 2.05 12.10
N VAL A 113 -3.16 0.84 11.60
CA VAL A 113 -2.54 0.42 10.34
C VAL A 113 -3.64 0.26 9.30
N LYS A 114 -3.59 1.06 8.24
CA LYS A 114 -4.38 0.85 7.02
C LYS A 114 -3.42 0.47 5.92
N ALA A 115 -3.57 -0.74 5.39
CA ALA A 115 -2.67 -1.22 4.35
C ALA A 115 -3.44 -1.94 3.25
N THR A 116 -2.94 -1.82 2.03
CA THR A 116 -3.33 -2.65 0.89
C THR A 116 -2.09 -3.41 0.45
N LEU A 117 -2.19 -4.73 0.45
CA LEU A 117 -1.15 -5.64 -0.01
C LEU A 117 -1.64 -6.30 -1.29
N ASP A 118 -0.98 -6.00 -2.40
CA ASP A 118 -1.23 -6.64 -3.70
C ASP A 118 -0.08 -7.58 -3.99
N LEU A 119 -0.38 -8.87 -4.07
CA LEU A 119 0.58 -9.91 -4.40
C LEU A 119 0.19 -10.52 -5.73
N SER A 120 1.13 -10.59 -6.65
CA SER A 120 0.94 -11.29 -7.92
C SER A 120 2.07 -12.28 -8.17
N THR A 121 1.73 -13.42 -8.73
CA THR A 121 2.66 -14.51 -9.02
C THR A 121 2.27 -15.23 -10.30
N ILE A 122 3.22 -15.91 -10.92
CA ILE A 122 2.92 -16.83 -12.00
C ILE A 122 2.43 -18.14 -11.39
N VAL A 123 1.24 -18.55 -11.77
CA VAL A 123 0.69 -19.86 -11.45
C VAL A 123 1.14 -20.82 -12.55
N GLN A 124 1.97 -21.80 -12.19
CA GLN A 124 2.27 -22.90 -13.09
C GLN A 124 1.18 -23.94 -12.94
N PRO A 125 0.37 -24.20 -13.99
CA PRO A 125 -0.60 -25.28 -13.91
C PRO A 125 0.16 -26.61 -13.95
N ASP A 126 0.03 -27.39 -12.91
CA ASP A 126 0.75 -28.66 -12.73
C ASP A 126 0.47 -29.71 -13.80
N LYS A 127 -0.49 -29.47 -14.70
CA LYS A 127 -0.87 -30.42 -15.77
C LYS A 127 -1.58 -29.73 -16.94
N ILE A 128 -0.93 -28.82 -17.66
CA ILE A 128 -1.46 -28.43 -18.95
C ILE A 128 -0.60 -29.07 -20.04
N THR A 129 -1.07 -30.18 -20.56
CA THR A 129 -0.54 -30.83 -21.76
C THR A 129 -1.03 -30.07 -23.00
N VAL A 130 -0.60 -28.84 -23.19
CA VAL A 130 -0.84 -28.09 -24.42
C VAL A 130 0.47 -27.84 -25.14
N PRO A 131 0.54 -28.15 -26.44
CA PRO A 131 1.79 -28.13 -27.19
C PRO A 131 2.33 -26.76 -27.58
N PHE A 132 1.77 -25.68 -27.06
CA PHE A 132 2.21 -24.30 -27.35
C PHE A 132 2.51 -23.53 -26.08
N PRO A 133 3.41 -22.51 -26.16
CA PRO A 133 3.66 -21.63 -25.03
C PRO A 133 2.37 -20.90 -24.68
N THR A 134 1.65 -21.47 -23.75
CA THR A 134 0.51 -20.81 -23.14
C THR A 134 1.00 -19.58 -22.39
N ASN A 135 0.27 -18.49 -22.56
CA ASN A 135 0.52 -17.30 -21.76
C ASN A 135 0.54 -17.65 -20.27
N PRO A 136 1.42 -17.06 -19.48
CA PRO A 136 1.48 -17.33 -18.06
C PRO A 136 0.14 -16.98 -17.40
N ILE A 137 -0.34 -17.86 -16.54
CA ILE A 137 -1.49 -17.56 -15.68
C ILE A 137 -0.96 -16.73 -14.53
N ILE A 138 -1.52 -15.53 -14.32
CA ILE A 138 -1.13 -14.65 -13.25
C ILE A 138 -2.17 -14.76 -12.15
N GLY A 139 -1.76 -15.28 -11.00
CA GLY A 139 -2.53 -15.25 -9.77
C GLY A 139 -2.35 -13.90 -9.08
N GLN A 140 -3.44 -13.29 -8.61
CA GLN A 140 -3.42 -12.05 -7.86
C GLN A 140 -4.16 -12.24 -6.55
N LEU A 141 -3.55 -11.79 -5.45
CA LEU A 141 -4.14 -11.75 -4.13
C LEU A 141 -4.06 -10.31 -3.62
N ARG A 142 -5.22 -9.71 -3.37
CA ARG A 142 -5.33 -8.37 -2.79
C ARG A 142 -5.92 -8.45 -1.40
N ILE A 143 -5.21 -7.87 -0.44
CA ILE A 143 -5.58 -7.88 0.97
C ILE A 143 -5.68 -6.44 1.45
N GLU A 144 -6.81 -6.08 2.03
CA GLU A 144 -7.01 -4.78 2.65
C GLU A 144 -7.10 -4.94 4.17
N VAL A 145 -6.22 -4.23 4.86
CA VAL A 145 -6.09 -4.27 6.33
C VAL A 145 -6.50 -2.92 6.91
N ASN A 146 -7.32 -2.95 7.95
CA ASN A 146 -7.60 -1.78 8.78
C ASN A 146 -7.65 -2.26 10.25
N ALA A 147 -6.49 -2.23 10.89
CA ALA A 147 -6.32 -2.78 12.23
C ALA A 147 -5.76 -1.74 13.20
N LEU A 148 -6.08 -1.90 14.47
CA LEU A 148 -5.48 -1.13 15.56
C LEU A 148 -4.54 -2.06 16.33
N VAL A 149 -3.24 -1.78 16.24
CA VAL A 149 -2.18 -2.64 16.80
C VAL A 149 -1.49 -1.96 17.98
N ASN A 150 -0.99 -2.76 18.91
CA ASN A 150 -0.16 -2.25 19.99
C ASN A 150 1.30 -2.19 19.49
N PRO A 151 2.01 -1.06 19.66
CA PRO A 151 3.42 -0.97 19.29
C PRO A 151 4.25 -2.08 19.95
N GLY A 152 5.19 -2.64 19.20
CA GLY A 152 6.08 -3.72 19.65
C GLY A 152 5.46 -5.11 19.70
N LYS A 153 4.12 -5.24 19.45
CA LYS A 153 3.44 -6.54 19.51
C LYS A 153 3.02 -7.00 18.11
N THR A 154 3.39 -8.23 17.76
CA THR A 154 2.90 -8.88 16.54
C THR A 154 1.41 -9.19 16.68
N THR A 155 0.63 -8.83 15.68
CA THR A 155 -0.82 -8.99 15.66
C THR A 155 -1.25 -9.61 14.33
N LEU A 156 -2.06 -10.65 14.37
CA LEU A 156 -2.72 -11.20 13.19
C LEU A 156 -3.74 -10.17 12.70
N VAL A 157 -3.55 -9.65 11.49
CA VAL A 157 -4.38 -8.56 10.92
C VAL A 157 -5.28 -9.03 9.79
N ALA A 158 -4.97 -10.15 9.17
CA ALA A 158 -5.84 -10.82 8.21
C ALA A 158 -5.53 -12.31 8.15
N SER A 159 -6.57 -13.10 7.86
CA SER A 159 -6.47 -14.52 7.57
C SER A 159 -7.39 -14.81 6.40
N ILE A 160 -6.87 -15.43 5.34
CA ILE A 160 -7.54 -15.52 4.04
C ILE A 160 -7.37 -16.93 3.51
N ASP A 161 -8.47 -17.54 3.07
CA ASP A 161 -8.44 -18.78 2.31
C ASP A 161 -8.46 -18.44 0.82
N ASP A 162 -7.43 -18.83 0.09
CA ASP A 162 -7.38 -18.66 -1.37
C ASP A 162 -8.40 -19.59 -2.03
N PRO A 163 -9.43 -19.06 -2.70
CA PRO A 163 -10.50 -19.87 -3.27
C PRO A 163 -10.03 -20.78 -4.42
N VAL A 164 -8.88 -20.51 -5.02
CA VAL A 164 -8.34 -21.29 -6.14
C VAL A 164 -7.45 -22.43 -5.67
N THR A 165 -6.54 -22.14 -4.76
CA THR A 165 -5.55 -23.12 -4.28
C THR A 165 -5.97 -23.78 -2.97
N LEU A 166 -7.02 -23.29 -2.31
CA LEU A 166 -7.49 -23.70 -0.98
C LEU A 166 -6.41 -23.58 0.10
N ARG A 167 -5.39 -22.76 -0.14
CA ARG A 167 -4.33 -22.48 0.83
C ARG A 167 -4.76 -21.32 1.72
N LYS A 168 -4.47 -21.46 2.98
CA LYS A 168 -4.70 -20.40 3.97
C LYS A 168 -3.49 -19.48 4.02
N PHE A 169 -3.72 -18.16 3.98
CA PHE A 169 -2.69 -17.16 4.18
C PHE A 169 -3.01 -16.32 5.42
N ASP A 170 -2.07 -16.29 6.34
CA ASP A 170 -2.13 -15.41 7.49
C ASP A 170 -1.20 -14.24 7.31
N VAL A 171 -1.69 -13.04 7.63
CA VAL A 171 -0.95 -11.79 7.58
C VAL A 171 -0.82 -11.26 9.00
N GLU A 172 0.40 -11.16 9.47
CA GLU A 172 0.73 -10.53 10.74
C GLU A 172 1.36 -9.17 10.51
N ALA A 173 1.05 -8.22 11.37
CA ALA A 173 1.69 -6.91 11.39
C ALA A 173 2.37 -6.66 12.74
N THR A 174 3.59 -6.15 12.68
CA THR A 174 4.33 -5.64 13.85
C THR A 174 4.72 -4.19 13.57
N VAL A 175 4.35 -3.30 14.47
CA VAL A 175 4.68 -1.87 14.37
C VAL A 175 5.59 -1.50 15.53
N THR A 176 6.77 -0.96 15.24
CA THR A 176 7.74 -0.56 16.26
C THR A 176 8.09 0.90 16.09
N LYS A 177 7.95 1.71 17.14
CA LYS A 177 8.40 3.10 17.11
C LYS A 177 9.92 3.11 17.18
N ILE A 178 10.54 3.87 16.26
CA ILE A 178 11.99 4.07 16.22
C ILE A 178 12.22 5.51 16.68
N ASN A 179 12.98 5.65 17.72
CA ASN A 179 13.34 6.97 18.27
C ASN A 179 14.53 7.55 17.51
#